data_2d274e578f2613526e749ad2e270fdb1
#
_entry.id   2d274e578f2613526e749ad2e270fdb1
#
_cell.length_a   1.000
_cell.length_b   1.000
_cell.length_c   1.000
_cell.angle_alpha   90.00
_cell.angle_beta   90.00
_cell.angle_gamma   90.00
#
_symmetry.space_group_name_H-M   'P 1'
#
loop_
_entity.id
_entity.type
_entity.pdbx_description
1 polymer ?
#
loop_
_entity_poly.entity_id
_entity_poly.type
_entity_poly.pdbx_seq_one_letter_code
_entity_poly.pdbx_strand_id
1 'polypeptide(L)'
;MKKLYITGSSSGIGLALSNLFLEIGFEVEGMARRNVIKHPNYIHHTLDLSDLKLVSDFKFSINGEVDEVVLINNAGWLGEVKPIGELQSENIQRINEINITAPFILINSFLSQLKSFGGKKTIINISSGAAQYPIKSWGGYCASKAAIDMFSRVIKEEHPEIAVMSIAPGVVDTTMQKEIREVPAEHFEDSARF
;
A
#
# COMPACT_ATOMS: atom_id res chain seq x y z
N MET A 1 -16.20 4.63 17.87
CA MET A 1 -15.29 5.42 16.95
C MET A 1 -14.67 4.49 15.94
N LYS A 2 -14.33 4.98 14.71
CA LYS A 2 -13.71 4.18 13.66
C LYS A 2 -12.33 4.74 13.31
N LYS A 3 -11.35 3.88 13.06
CA LYS A 3 -9.96 4.27 12.81
C LYS A 3 -9.44 3.67 11.51
N LEU A 4 -8.72 4.47 10.73
CA LEU A 4 -8.00 4.06 9.52
C LEU A 4 -6.50 4.27 9.70
N TYR A 5 -5.72 3.25 9.38
CA TYR A 5 -4.29 3.34 9.10
C TYR A 5 -4.07 3.18 7.60
N ILE A 6 -3.35 4.13 6.96
CA ILE A 6 -3.15 4.10 5.52
C ILE A 6 -1.72 4.48 5.12
N THR A 7 -1.07 3.66 4.30
CA THR A 7 0.23 3.98 3.72
C THR A 7 0.09 4.79 2.43
N GLY A 8 1.03 5.73 2.18
CA GLY A 8 1.03 6.56 0.98
C GLY A 8 -0.05 7.65 0.97
N SER A 9 -0.41 8.18 2.14
CA SER A 9 -1.48 9.19 2.33
C SER A 9 -1.19 10.56 1.72
N SER A 10 -0.01 10.80 1.14
CA SER A 10 0.40 12.13 0.67
C SER A 10 0.13 12.41 -0.81
N SER A 11 -0.35 11.45 -1.59
CA SER A 11 -0.64 11.62 -3.02
C SER A 11 -1.57 10.55 -3.57
N GLY A 12 -2.11 10.80 -4.79
CA GLY A 12 -2.89 9.84 -5.56
C GLY A 12 -4.04 9.20 -4.79
N ILE A 13 -4.20 7.90 -4.95
CA ILE A 13 -5.28 7.10 -4.34
C ILE A 13 -5.25 7.20 -2.81
N GLY A 14 -4.07 7.15 -2.19
CA GLY A 14 -3.94 7.22 -0.73
C GLY A 14 -4.41 8.55 -0.15
N LEU A 15 -4.12 9.66 -0.82
CA LEU A 15 -4.62 10.98 -0.42
C LEU A 15 -6.15 11.08 -0.57
N ALA A 16 -6.68 10.60 -1.69
CA ALA A 16 -8.13 10.60 -1.94
C ALA A 16 -8.87 9.74 -0.91
N LEU A 17 -8.37 8.54 -0.61
CA LEU A 17 -8.95 7.67 0.41
C LEU A 17 -8.85 8.30 1.81
N SER A 18 -7.70 8.90 2.16
CA SER A 18 -7.56 9.57 3.47
C SER A 18 -8.62 10.65 3.66
N ASN A 19 -8.84 11.51 2.66
CA ASN A 19 -9.85 12.54 2.72
C ASN A 19 -11.27 11.97 2.81
N LEU A 20 -11.59 10.96 1.98
CA LEU A 20 -12.89 10.29 2.01
C LEU A 20 -13.19 9.70 3.39
N PHE A 21 -12.22 9.00 4.00
CA PHE A 21 -12.42 8.39 5.32
C PHE A 21 -12.57 9.45 6.42
N LEU A 22 -11.88 10.60 6.33
CA LEU A 22 -12.11 11.74 7.21
C LEU A 22 -13.52 12.32 7.06
N GLU A 23 -14.01 12.47 5.84
CA GLU A 23 -15.37 12.97 5.54
C GLU A 23 -16.47 12.06 6.11
N ILE A 24 -16.25 10.73 6.10
CA ILE A 24 -17.21 9.77 6.67
C ILE A 24 -16.96 9.49 8.16
N GLY A 25 -16.16 10.33 8.83
CA GLY A 25 -16.03 10.37 10.28
C GLY A 25 -15.04 9.40 10.91
N PHE A 26 -14.07 8.88 10.14
CA PHE A 26 -12.96 8.12 10.72
C PHE A 26 -11.90 9.05 11.32
N GLU A 27 -11.21 8.58 12.35
CA GLU A 27 -9.86 9.04 12.69
C GLU A 27 -8.88 8.38 11.71
N VAL A 28 -8.04 9.17 11.04
CA VAL A 28 -7.12 8.66 10.02
C VAL A 28 -5.67 8.86 10.47
N GLU A 29 -4.91 7.77 10.55
CA GLU A 29 -3.48 7.78 10.76
C GLU A 29 -2.77 7.47 9.44
N GLY A 30 -2.24 8.52 8.81
CA GLY A 30 -1.57 8.43 7.51
C GLY A 30 -0.07 8.24 7.64
N MET A 31 0.46 7.22 6.99
CA MET A 31 1.89 6.91 6.92
C MET A 31 2.46 7.34 5.57
N ALA A 32 3.30 8.37 5.54
CA ALA A 32 3.94 8.87 4.33
C ALA A 32 5.20 9.68 4.66
N ARG A 33 6.06 9.90 3.67
CA ARG A 33 7.27 10.72 3.82
C ARG A 33 6.98 12.22 4.02
N ARG A 34 5.78 12.69 3.62
CA ARG A 34 5.37 14.10 3.69
C ARG A 34 3.96 14.22 4.25
N ASN A 35 3.73 15.22 5.09
CA ASN A 35 2.39 15.59 5.53
C ASN A 35 1.79 16.64 4.57
N VAL A 36 0.61 16.34 4.03
CA VAL A 36 -0.14 17.26 3.14
C VAL A 36 -1.58 17.47 3.58
N ILE A 37 -2.05 16.72 4.60
CA ILE A 37 -3.43 16.78 5.10
C ILE A 37 -3.46 17.61 6.37
N LYS A 38 -4.38 18.57 6.43
CA LYS A 38 -4.67 19.38 7.62
C LYS A 38 -6.11 19.13 8.03
N HIS A 39 -6.30 18.25 9.00
CA HIS A 39 -7.64 17.92 9.52
C HIS A 39 -7.52 17.54 11.00
N PRO A 40 -8.47 17.92 11.90
CA PRO A 40 -8.39 17.62 13.33
C PRO A 40 -8.34 16.13 13.66
N ASN A 41 -8.97 15.29 12.83
CA ASN A 41 -8.99 13.82 13.00
C ASN A 41 -7.92 13.12 12.13
N TYR A 42 -6.90 13.84 11.66
CA TYR A 42 -5.78 13.25 10.91
C TYR A 42 -4.49 13.32 11.71
N ILE A 43 -3.85 12.18 11.87
CA ILE A 43 -2.53 12.05 12.48
C ILE A 43 -1.54 11.62 11.40
N HIS A 44 -0.43 12.34 11.28
CA HIS A 44 0.63 12.00 10.33
C HIS A 44 1.77 11.26 11.00
N HIS A 45 2.16 10.15 10.40
CA HIS A 45 3.39 9.43 10.72
C HIS A 45 4.37 9.57 9.56
N THR A 46 5.52 10.20 9.81
CA THR A 46 6.60 10.24 8.83
C THR A 46 7.24 8.86 8.75
N LEU A 47 6.94 8.15 7.66
CA LEU A 47 7.41 6.77 7.43
C LEU A 47 7.84 6.59 5.98
N ASP A 48 9.11 6.18 5.79
CA ASP A 48 9.60 5.67 4.52
C ASP A 48 9.53 4.14 4.54
N LEU A 49 8.77 3.56 3.62
CA LEU A 49 8.59 2.11 3.56
C LEU A 49 9.84 1.34 3.10
N SER A 50 10.86 2.02 2.58
CA SER A 50 12.17 1.42 2.32
C SER A 50 13.05 1.32 3.58
N ASP A 51 12.71 2.04 4.66
CA ASP A 51 13.34 1.85 5.97
C ASP A 51 12.56 0.80 6.78
N LEU A 52 12.92 -0.47 6.56
CA LEU A 52 12.25 -1.60 7.20
C LEU A 52 12.38 -1.58 8.73
N LYS A 53 13.39 -0.88 9.27
CA LYS A 53 13.51 -0.72 10.72
C LYS A 53 12.40 0.19 11.26
N LEU A 54 12.20 1.36 10.64
CA LEU A 54 11.09 2.26 11.01
C LEU A 54 9.73 1.57 10.84
N VAL A 55 9.58 0.79 9.76
CA VAL A 55 8.34 0.01 9.52
C VAL A 55 8.11 -1.01 10.64
N SER A 56 9.14 -1.73 11.07
CA SER A 56 9.05 -2.74 12.15
C SER A 56 8.77 -2.12 13.52
N ASP A 57 9.27 -0.91 13.74
CA ASP A 57 9.10 -0.19 15.01
C ASP A 57 7.73 0.51 15.11
N PHE A 58 6.97 0.57 14.01
CA PHE A 58 5.65 1.21 13.98
C PHE A 58 4.65 0.53 14.93
N LYS A 59 3.91 1.36 15.69
CA LYS A 59 2.93 0.87 16.65
C LYS A 59 1.52 1.29 16.25
N PHE A 60 0.65 0.30 16.10
CA PHE A 60 -0.77 0.51 15.96
C PHE A 60 -1.36 0.78 17.34
N SER A 61 -1.95 1.96 17.54
CA SER A 61 -2.54 2.35 18.84
C SER A 61 -4.06 2.45 18.72
N ILE A 62 -4.76 1.78 19.63
CA ILE A 62 -6.20 1.95 19.78
C ILE A 62 -6.44 2.61 21.13
N ASN A 63 -6.78 3.90 21.08
CA ASN A 63 -7.11 4.68 22.26
C ASN A 63 -8.62 4.95 22.29
N GLY A 64 -9.25 4.77 23.45
CA GLY A 64 -10.68 4.99 23.63
C GLY A 64 -11.57 3.86 23.08
N GLU A 65 -12.84 4.15 22.94
CA GLU A 65 -13.84 3.20 22.42
C GLU A 65 -13.81 3.19 20.88
N VAL A 66 -13.08 2.24 20.32
CA VAL A 66 -13.01 2.00 18.87
C VAL A 66 -13.79 0.73 18.54
N ASP A 67 -14.69 0.82 17.54
CA ASP A 67 -15.53 -0.29 17.10
C ASP A 67 -14.97 -0.97 15.83
N GLU A 68 -14.23 -0.20 15.04
CA GLU A 68 -13.70 -0.65 13.73
C GLU A 68 -12.32 -0.08 13.47
N VAL A 69 -11.40 -0.93 13.03
CA VAL A 69 -10.06 -0.54 12.57
C VAL A 69 -9.82 -1.07 11.18
N VAL A 70 -9.36 -0.19 10.29
CA VAL A 70 -9.01 -0.51 8.91
C VAL A 70 -7.53 -0.27 8.69
N LEU A 71 -6.83 -1.20 8.05
CA LEU A 71 -5.48 -1.01 7.53
C LEU A 71 -5.53 -1.01 6.00
N ILE A 72 -5.06 0.07 5.36
CA ILE A 72 -4.93 0.16 3.90
C ILE A 72 -3.45 0.23 3.53
N ASN A 73 -2.92 -0.83 2.95
CA ASN A 73 -1.62 -0.83 2.29
C ASN A 73 -1.80 -0.32 0.86
N ASN A 74 -1.62 1.00 0.69
CA ASN A 74 -1.80 1.68 -0.59
C ASN A 74 -0.48 2.10 -1.22
N ALA A 75 0.52 2.46 -0.43
CA ALA A 75 1.82 2.86 -0.97
C ALA A 75 2.42 1.78 -1.86
N GLY A 76 3.02 2.20 -2.95
CA GLY A 76 3.73 1.34 -3.86
C GLY A 76 4.63 2.15 -4.79
N TRP A 77 5.63 1.49 -5.32
CA TRP A 77 6.55 2.03 -6.30
C TRP A 77 6.55 1.13 -7.54
N LEU A 78 6.49 1.72 -8.72
CA LEU A 78 6.54 0.99 -10.00
C LEU A 78 7.88 0.26 -10.19
N GLY A 79 8.94 0.83 -9.61
CA GLY A 79 10.29 0.36 -9.84
C GLY A 79 10.87 0.91 -11.14
N GLU A 80 11.99 0.33 -11.54
CA GLU A 80 12.64 0.63 -12.80
C GLU A 80 11.92 -0.11 -13.94
N VAL A 81 11.55 0.61 -14.98
CA VAL A 81 10.86 0.06 -16.16
C VAL A 81 11.90 -0.29 -17.22
N LYS A 82 12.38 -1.54 -17.18
CA LYS A 82 13.37 -2.10 -18.10
C LYS A 82 13.22 -3.60 -18.25
N PRO A 83 13.70 -4.20 -19.34
CA PRO A 83 13.77 -5.65 -19.49
C PRO A 83 14.55 -6.33 -18.36
N ILE A 84 14.16 -7.55 -18.02
CA ILE A 84 14.92 -8.38 -17.06
C ILE A 84 16.31 -8.64 -17.68
N GLY A 85 17.35 -8.44 -16.90
CA GLY A 85 18.75 -8.46 -17.32
C GLY A 85 19.38 -7.07 -17.40
N GLU A 86 18.57 -5.99 -17.43
CA GLU A 86 19.02 -4.60 -17.45
C GLU A 86 18.70 -3.84 -16.15
N LEU A 87 18.04 -4.50 -15.20
CA LEU A 87 17.64 -3.89 -13.92
C LEU A 87 18.84 -3.76 -12.98
N GLN A 88 18.88 -2.65 -12.24
CA GLN A 88 19.85 -2.46 -11.17
C GLN A 88 19.45 -3.24 -9.92
N SER A 89 20.40 -3.92 -9.27
CA SER A 89 20.13 -4.75 -8.07
C SER A 89 19.50 -3.95 -6.93
N GLU A 90 19.90 -2.70 -6.75
CA GLU A 90 19.37 -1.79 -5.72
C GLU A 90 17.90 -1.47 -5.97
N ASN A 91 17.48 -1.34 -7.23
CA ASN A 91 16.08 -1.10 -7.60
C ASN A 91 15.23 -2.36 -7.42
N ILE A 92 15.80 -3.55 -7.70
CA ILE A 92 15.15 -4.84 -7.40
C ILE A 92 14.92 -4.98 -5.90
N GLN A 93 15.94 -4.69 -5.08
CA GLN A 93 15.82 -4.73 -3.62
C GLN A 93 14.75 -3.73 -3.15
N ARG A 94 14.84 -2.48 -3.57
CA ARG A 94 13.96 -1.41 -3.13
C ARG A 94 12.48 -1.66 -3.45
N ILE A 95 12.16 -2.19 -4.64
CA ILE A 95 10.76 -2.50 -4.96
C ILE A 95 10.20 -3.61 -4.07
N ASN A 96 11.02 -4.60 -3.72
CA ASN A 96 10.62 -5.65 -2.78
C ASN A 96 10.42 -5.09 -1.37
N GLU A 97 11.30 -4.22 -0.91
CA GLU A 97 11.16 -3.55 0.40
C GLU A 97 9.84 -2.79 0.49
N ILE A 98 9.56 -1.91 -0.49
CA ILE A 98 8.39 -1.03 -0.47
C ILE A 98 7.08 -1.79 -0.74
N ASN A 99 7.05 -2.65 -1.75
CA ASN A 99 5.80 -3.24 -2.23
C ASN A 99 5.45 -4.59 -1.58
N ILE A 100 6.43 -5.28 -0.98
CA ILE A 100 6.24 -6.61 -0.39
C ILE A 100 6.55 -6.57 1.11
N THR A 101 7.83 -6.34 1.47
CA THR A 101 8.31 -6.54 2.84
C THR A 101 7.64 -5.60 3.82
N ALA A 102 7.55 -4.30 3.50
CA ALA A 102 6.92 -3.33 4.38
C ALA A 102 5.41 -3.62 4.62
N PRO A 103 4.58 -3.87 3.59
CA PRO A 103 3.20 -4.30 3.81
C PRO A 103 3.08 -5.58 4.65
N PHE A 104 3.95 -6.58 4.44
CA PHE A 104 3.93 -7.82 5.22
C PHE A 104 4.24 -7.56 6.69
N ILE A 105 5.25 -6.74 6.99
CA ILE A 105 5.60 -6.33 8.35
C ILE A 105 4.43 -5.57 9.00
N LEU A 106 3.83 -4.60 8.30
CA LEU A 106 2.71 -3.82 8.82
C LEU A 106 1.49 -4.71 9.11
N ILE A 107 1.15 -5.62 8.21
CA ILE A 107 0.03 -6.56 8.42
C ILE A 107 0.32 -7.47 9.62
N ASN A 108 1.50 -8.06 9.69
CA ASN A 108 1.89 -8.91 10.81
C ASN A 108 1.84 -8.16 12.15
N SER A 109 2.34 -6.93 12.18
CA SER A 109 2.29 -6.06 13.37
C SER A 109 0.86 -5.67 13.72
N PHE A 110 0.01 -5.34 12.74
CA PHE A 110 -1.39 -5.04 12.91
C PHE A 110 -2.13 -6.21 13.56
N LEU A 111 -2.00 -7.41 13.02
CA LEU A 111 -2.64 -8.61 13.54
C LEU A 111 -2.14 -8.95 14.95
N SER A 112 -0.84 -8.88 15.19
CA SER A 112 -0.22 -9.19 16.48
C SER A 112 -0.61 -8.19 17.56
N GLN A 113 -0.50 -6.88 17.28
CA GLN A 113 -0.76 -5.82 18.27
C GLN A 113 -2.24 -5.67 18.57
N LEU A 114 -3.12 -5.98 17.61
CA LEU A 114 -4.58 -5.92 17.78
C LEU A 114 -5.21 -7.29 18.04
N LYS A 115 -4.46 -8.26 18.53
CA LYS A 115 -4.95 -9.61 18.83
C LYS A 115 -6.11 -9.59 19.84
N SER A 116 -6.02 -8.76 20.87
CA SER A 116 -7.05 -8.62 21.91
C SER A 116 -8.17 -7.61 21.56
N PHE A 117 -8.08 -6.94 20.43
CA PHE A 117 -9.09 -6.00 19.99
C PHE A 117 -10.35 -6.76 19.53
N GLY A 118 -11.47 -6.57 20.24
CA GLY A 118 -12.74 -7.25 19.97
C GLY A 118 -13.59 -6.61 18.88
N GLY A 119 -13.22 -5.41 18.38
CA GLY A 119 -13.95 -4.73 17.31
C GLY A 119 -13.63 -5.30 15.92
N LYS A 120 -14.29 -4.74 14.91
CA LYS A 120 -14.11 -5.15 13.52
C LYS A 120 -12.72 -4.76 12.99
N LYS A 121 -12.04 -5.72 12.35
CA LYS A 121 -10.76 -5.52 11.67
C LYS A 121 -10.94 -5.72 10.17
N THR A 122 -10.38 -4.79 9.39
CA THR A 122 -10.39 -4.86 7.93
C THR A 122 -8.98 -4.57 7.39
N ILE A 123 -8.51 -5.37 6.45
CA ILE A 123 -7.24 -5.17 5.75
C ILE A 123 -7.53 -5.01 4.26
N ILE A 124 -7.05 -3.92 3.68
CA ILE A 124 -7.17 -3.64 2.24
C ILE A 124 -5.78 -3.46 1.67
N ASN A 125 -5.43 -4.28 0.70
CA ASN A 125 -4.18 -4.16 -0.05
C ASN A 125 -4.48 -3.62 -1.45
N ILE A 126 -3.85 -2.50 -1.83
CA ILE A 126 -3.98 -1.97 -3.19
C ILE A 126 -3.05 -2.74 -4.11
N SER A 127 -3.66 -3.59 -4.91
CA SER A 127 -3.03 -4.41 -5.93
C SER A 127 -3.04 -3.72 -7.30
N SER A 128 -2.95 -4.49 -8.36
CA SER A 128 -2.94 -4.03 -9.75
C SER A 128 -3.36 -5.16 -10.68
N GLY A 129 -3.86 -4.84 -11.87
CA GLY A 129 -3.98 -5.82 -12.96
C GLY A 129 -2.66 -6.50 -13.30
N ALA A 130 -1.53 -5.84 -13.04
CA ALA A 130 -0.18 -6.40 -13.19
C ALA A 130 0.08 -7.63 -12.29
N ALA A 131 -0.73 -7.89 -11.27
CA ALA A 131 -0.68 -9.12 -10.48
C ALA A 131 -1.16 -10.36 -11.25
N GLN A 132 -2.01 -10.17 -12.26
CA GLN A 132 -2.66 -11.23 -13.02
C GLN A 132 -2.09 -11.39 -14.44
N TYR A 133 -1.60 -10.30 -15.02
CA TYR A 133 -1.12 -10.27 -16.39
C TYR A 133 0.33 -9.77 -16.45
N PRO A 134 1.21 -10.47 -17.21
CA PRO A 134 2.57 -10.00 -17.40
C PRO A 134 2.58 -8.73 -18.25
N ILE A 135 3.34 -7.74 -17.79
CA ILE A 135 3.59 -6.50 -18.53
C ILE A 135 5.10 -6.44 -18.83
N LYS A 136 5.47 -6.29 -20.10
CA LYS A 136 6.87 -6.17 -20.54
C LYS A 136 7.55 -5.04 -19.76
N SER A 137 8.74 -5.26 -19.31
CA SER A 137 9.59 -4.33 -18.55
C SER A 137 9.11 -4.00 -17.12
N TRP A 138 8.01 -4.62 -16.63
CA TRP A 138 7.47 -4.41 -15.27
C TRP A 138 7.70 -5.61 -14.35
N GLY A 139 8.74 -6.40 -14.60
CA GLY A 139 8.94 -7.69 -13.91
C GLY A 139 8.88 -7.59 -12.38
N GLY A 140 9.58 -6.63 -11.77
CA GLY A 140 9.56 -6.39 -10.32
C GLY A 140 8.18 -5.97 -9.81
N TYR A 141 7.49 -5.08 -10.55
CA TYR A 141 6.16 -4.62 -10.16
C TYR A 141 5.11 -5.74 -10.25
N CYS A 142 5.08 -6.47 -11.37
CA CYS A 142 4.18 -7.62 -11.53
C CYS A 142 4.37 -8.65 -10.42
N ALA A 143 5.62 -9.04 -10.14
CA ALA A 143 5.96 -9.97 -9.07
C ALA A 143 5.51 -9.46 -7.71
N SER A 144 5.74 -8.16 -7.40
CA SER A 144 5.36 -7.57 -6.12
C SER A 144 3.83 -7.55 -5.92
N LYS A 145 3.06 -7.26 -6.96
CA LYS A 145 1.59 -7.25 -6.87
C LYS A 145 1.00 -8.65 -6.80
N ALA A 146 1.59 -9.62 -7.48
CA ALA A 146 1.22 -11.04 -7.32
C ALA A 146 1.51 -11.54 -5.90
N ALA A 147 2.64 -11.13 -5.30
CA ALA A 147 2.99 -11.48 -3.92
C ALA A 147 1.95 -10.96 -2.92
N ILE A 148 1.52 -9.69 -3.03
CA ILE A 148 0.52 -9.12 -2.12
C ILE A 148 -0.86 -9.76 -2.30
N ASP A 149 -1.23 -10.15 -3.52
CA ASP A 149 -2.47 -10.89 -3.80
C ASP A 149 -2.46 -12.26 -3.12
N MET A 150 -1.36 -13.01 -3.25
CA MET A 150 -1.22 -14.31 -2.61
C MET A 150 -1.22 -14.18 -1.09
N PHE A 151 -0.48 -13.20 -0.54
CA PHE A 151 -0.43 -12.95 0.90
C PHE A 151 -1.83 -12.61 1.46
N SER A 152 -2.61 -11.80 0.73
CA SER A 152 -3.99 -11.49 1.11
C SER A 152 -4.87 -12.75 1.21
N ARG A 153 -4.67 -13.73 0.31
CA ARG A 153 -5.40 -15.01 0.35
C ARG A 153 -4.98 -15.84 1.56
N VAL A 154 -3.68 -15.91 1.87
CA VAL A 154 -3.17 -16.63 3.05
C VAL A 154 -3.76 -16.03 4.33
N ILE A 155 -3.75 -14.70 4.49
CA ILE A 155 -4.34 -14.05 5.66
C ILE A 155 -5.83 -14.41 5.81
N LYS A 156 -6.56 -14.47 4.70
CA LYS A 156 -7.99 -14.79 4.70
C LYS A 156 -8.27 -16.23 5.16
N GLU A 157 -7.37 -17.17 4.83
CA GLU A 157 -7.47 -18.56 5.31
C GLU A 157 -7.09 -18.68 6.80
N GLU A 158 -6.08 -17.92 7.25
CA GLU A 158 -5.60 -17.98 8.64
C GLU A 158 -6.49 -17.19 9.61
N HIS A 159 -7.19 -16.14 9.11
CA HIS A 159 -7.99 -15.20 9.90
C HIS A 159 -9.38 -15.00 9.27
N PRO A 160 -10.25 -16.02 9.24
CA PRO A 160 -11.56 -15.93 8.61
C PRO A 160 -12.49 -14.89 9.24
N GLU A 161 -12.20 -14.47 10.48
CA GLU A 161 -12.93 -13.42 11.20
C GLU A 161 -12.56 -11.98 10.74
N ILE A 162 -11.51 -11.83 9.92
CA ILE A 162 -11.04 -10.53 9.44
C ILE A 162 -11.44 -10.33 7.98
N ALA A 163 -12.01 -9.17 7.66
CA ALA A 163 -12.27 -8.80 6.29
C ALA A 163 -10.94 -8.45 5.57
N VAL A 164 -10.53 -9.27 4.62
CA VAL A 164 -9.30 -9.04 3.84
C VAL A 164 -9.66 -8.87 2.36
N MET A 165 -9.17 -7.79 1.75
CA MET A 165 -9.39 -7.49 0.35
C MET A 165 -8.07 -7.14 -0.34
N SER A 166 -7.90 -7.64 -1.57
CA SER A 166 -6.89 -7.16 -2.52
C SER A 166 -7.62 -6.51 -3.69
N ILE A 167 -7.36 -5.23 -3.94
CA ILE A 167 -8.12 -4.40 -4.88
C ILE A 167 -7.20 -3.89 -5.98
N ALA A 168 -7.53 -4.20 -7.23
CA ALA A 168 -6.92 -3.60 -8.41
C ALA A 168 -7.78 -2.40 -8.86
N PRO A 169 -7.35 -1.15 -8.63
CA PRO A 169 -8.20 0.04 -8.83
C PRO A 169 -8.39 0.43 -10.31
N GLY A 170 -7.76 -0.31 -11.25
CA GLY A 170 -7.69 0.10 -12.66
C GLY A 170 -6.68 1.22 -12.89
N VAL A 171 -6.81 1.89 -14.04
CA VAL A 171 -5.96 3.03 -14.40
C VAL A 171 -6.54 4.29 -13.75
N VAL A 172 -5.83 4.85 -12.79
CA VAL A 172 -6.22 6.07 -12.07
C VAL A 172 -5.18 7.14 -12.33
N ASP A 173 -5.55 8.34 -12.76
CA ASP A 173 -4.62 9.42 -13.07
C ASP A 173 -3.89 9.91 -11.80
N THR A 174 -2.66 9.44 -11.64
CA THR A 174 -1.78 9.67 -10.50
C THR A 174 -0.39 10.07 -10.97
N THR A 175 0.48 10.46 -10.04
CA THR A 175 1.91 10.70 -10.35
C THR A 175 2.56 9.46 -10.96
N MET A 176 2.25 8.27 -10.47
CA MET A 176 2.76 7.01 -11.04
C MET A 176 2.34 6.84 -12.51
N GLN A 177 1.12 7.22 -12.88
CA GLN A 177 0.67 7.18 -14.27
C GLN A 177 1.40 8.18 -15.16
N LYS A 178 1.75 9.35 -14.62
CA LYS A 178 2.60 10.31 -15.34
C LYS A 178 3.99 9.73 -15.59
N GLU A 179 4.61 9.12 -14.57
CA GLU A 179 5.90 8.44 -14.70
C GLU A 179 5.86 7.34 -15.76
N ILE A 180 4.78 6.55 -15.83
CA ILE A 180 4.60 5.51 -16.87
C ILE A 180 4.56 6.13 -18.27
N ARG A 181 3.81 7.21 -18.45
CA ARG A 181 3.70 7.89 -19.76
C ARG A 181 5.02 8.53 -20.23
N GLU A 182 5.93 8.84 -19.31
CA GLU A 182 7.24 9.42 -19.59
C GLU A 182 8.32 8.36 -19.89
N VAL A 183 8.00 7.06 -19.74
CA VAL A 183 8.94 5.97 -20.06
C VAL A 183 9.23 5.97 -21.56
N PRO A 184 10.52 5.94 -22.00
CA PRO A 184 10.88 5.85 -23.41
C PRO A 184 10.24 4.63 -24.08
N ALA A 185 9.73 4.81 -25.32
CA ALA A 185 9.05 3.75 -26.06
C ALA A 185 9.93 2.51 -26.30
N GLU A 186 11.25 2.67 -26.33
CA GLU A 186 12.23 1.57 -26.44
C GLU A 186 12.17 0.60 -25.24
N HIS A 187 11.80 1.10 -24.06
CA HIS A 187 11.65 0.29 -22.86
C HIS A 187 10.20 -0.18 -22.65
N PHE A 188 9.23 0.62 -23.09
CA PHE A 188 7.80 0.31 -22.92
C PHE A 188 6.95 0.89 -24.05
N GLU A 189 6.71 0.10 -25.10
CA GLU A 189 5.94 0.49 -26.29
C GLU A 189 4.49 0.90 -25.99
N ASP A 190 3.88 0.29 -24.96
CA ASP A 190 2.49 0.54 -24.57
C ASP A 190 2.32 1.73 -23.60
N SER A 191 3.35 2.54 -23.36
CA SER A 191 3.29 3.67 -22.40
C SER A 191 2.13 4.63 -22.66
N ALA A 192 1.74 4.81 -23.92
CA ALA A 192 0.63 5.68 -24.33
C ALA A 192 -0.77 5.14 -23.96
N ARG A 193 -0.88 3.89 -23.51
CA ARG A 193 -2.16 3.28 -23.09
C ARG A 193 -2.49 3.54 -21.61
N PHE A 194 -1.54 4.06 -20.89
CA PHE A 194 -1.62 4.38 -19.47
C PHE A 194 -1.55 5.90 -19.26
#